data_e8b7d22a90fd8a161f98befcf155b44d
#
_entry.id   e8b7d22a90fd8a161f98befcf155b44d
#
_cell.length_a   1.000
_cell.length_b   1.000
_cell.length_c   1.000
_cell.angle_alpha   90.00
_cell.angle_beta   90.00
_cell.angle_gamma   90.00
#
_symmetry.space_group_name_H-M   'P 1'
#
loop_
_entity.id
_entity.type
_entity.pdbx_description
1 polymer ?
#
loop_
_entity_poly.entity_id
_entity_poly.type
_entity_poly.pdbx_seq_one_letter_code
_entity_poly.pdbx_strand_id
1 'polypeptide(L)'
;MYKKIVFILLFLSFVIDAGAQNTVSSPYSKYGIGDNVGFTNTINASMGGIYNALRRNNFVNHRNPASYTAIDTQSFVFDIGYYSNNIILQSNSAVSKGNTGGISHILFAFPLSKTLKMAGGILPVSVIDFSAAESFPKDSIIGSHKFIYDGEGGINKVMLGIAYQPSFFDKLSVGLNAEYLFGNYYRSSTLTFPDSANMLSSRVEYNYSISAINFNFGLQYQQNLNNGDAIVIGANYVLPSHLPTQNQYRHYTFTYNAAVETVKDSVKYENTEGSIELPQSFGVGLSYERKNKFLIGLDFGYTQWSEFALQGIRYPEILKDNYTFNAGAEYKPDIYGNYLEKIAYRFGVNYQTGMLSLYNTDISQLGVSLGFGLPIKKQGTQVNIYLEYGKQGTKENNLIREDYFRVGVSFSAKDRWFFKRKYQ
;
A
#
# COMPACT_ATOMS: atom_id res chain seq x y z
N MET A 1 -14.50 29.62 -12.16
CA MET A 1 -13.85 28.30 -12.20
C MET A 1 -12.40 28.38 -11.73
N TYR A 2 -11.56 29.27 -12.22
CA TYR A 2 -10.15 29.43 -11.85
C TYR A 2 -9.90 29.71 -10.34
N LYS A 3 -10.73 30.53 -9.69
CA LYS A 3 -10.59 30.84 -8.25
C LYS A 3 -10.70 29.59 -7.34
N LYS A 4 -11.50 28.58 -7.74
CA LYS A 4 -11.64 27.33 -6.97
C LYS A 4 -10.44 26.40 -7.18
N ILE A 5 -9.85 26.39 -8.37
CA ILE A 5 -8.63 25.63 -8.69
C ILE A 5 -7.42 26.24 -7.96
N VAL A 6 -7.33 27.58 -7.93
CA VAL A 6 -6.28 28.30 -7.18
C VAL A 6 -6.40 28.04 -5.68
N PHE A 7 -7.62 27.95 -5.13
CA PHE A 7 -7.81 27.63 -3.71
C PHE A 7 -7.44 26.18 -3.38
N ILE A 8 -7.70 25.24 -4.29
CA ILE A 8 -7.27 23.83 -4.14
C ILE A 8 -5.74 23.72 -4.28
N LEU A 9 -5.12 24.45 -5.20
CA LEU A 9 -3.66 24.48 -5.36
C LEU A 9 -2.96 25.15 -4.18
N LEU A 10 -3.54 26.22 -3.62
CA LEU A 10 -3.07 26.86 -2.38
C LEU A 10 -3.24 25.93 -1.17
N PHE A 11 -4.32 25.16 -1.08
CA PHE A 11 -4.51 24.17 -0.02
C PHE A 11 -3.53 23.01 -0.16
N LEU A 12 -3.23 22.55 -1.38
CA LEU A 12 -2.20 21.55 -1.64
C LEU A 12 -0.79 22.07 -1.28
N SER A 13 -0.48 23.34 -1.48
CA SER A 13 0.83 23.91 -1.12
C SER A 13 1.07 23.99 0.38
N PHE A 14 0.04 24.06 1.19
CA PHE A 14 0.14 23.98 2.65
C PHE A 14 0.36 22.56 3.20
N VAL A 15 0.09 21.54 2.39
CA VAL A 15 0.29 20.12 2.77
C VAL A 15 1.70 19.63 2.42
N ILE A 16 2.43 20.38 1.57
CA ILE A 16 3.80 20.06 1.18
C ILE A 16 4.74 20.88 2.07
N ASP A 17 4.83 20.54 3.35
CA ASP A 17 6.05 20.78 4.10
C ASP A 17 7.11 19.84 3.56
N ALA A 18 7.83 20.31 2.54
CA ALA A 18 9.03 19.68 2.01
C ALA A 18 10.19 19.86 3.00
N GLY A 19 9.99 19.40 4.23
CA GLY A 19 11.08 19.16 5.15
C GLY A 19 11.85 17.95 4.61
N ALA A 20 13.14 18.08 4.37
CA ALA A 20 14.07 16.95 4.32
C ALA A 20 14.10 16.32 5.72
N GLN A 21 12.99 15.71 6.13
CA GLN A 21 12.85 15.00 7.38
C GLN A 21 13.31 13.57 7.14
N ASN A 22 14.01 13.04 8.12
CA ASN A 22 14.40 11.63 8.14
C ASN A 22 13.20 10.79 7.78
N THR A 23 13.25 10.17 6.59
CA THR A 23 12.27 9.17 6.20
C THR A 23 12.51 7.98 7.12
N VAL A 24 11.72 7.85 8.16
CA VAL A 24 11.73 6.68 9.04
C VAL A 24 10.33 6.11 8.98
N SER A 25 10.22 4.91 8.45
CA SER A 25 8.98 4.15 8.53
C SER A 25 8.98 3.25 9.77
N SER A 26 8.10 2.30 9.79
CA SER A 26 7.95 1.35 10.89
C SER A 26 9.20 0.49 11.07
N PRO A 27 9.74 0.31 12.29
CA PRO A 27 10.77 -0.70 12.56
C PRO A 27 10.29 -2.13 12.28
N TYR A 28 8.98 -2.35 12.21
CA TYR A 28 8.40 -3.62 11.80
C TYR A 28 8.58 -3.91 10.30
N SER A 29 8.92 -2.89 9.48
CA SER A 29 9.26 -3.06 8.06
C SER A 29 10.54 -3.89 7.84
N LYS A 30 11.30 -4.16 8.89
CA LYS A 30 12.42 -5.12 8.86
C LYS A 30 11.98 -6.53 8.49
N TYR A 31 10.73 -6.92 8.75
CA TYR A 31 10.24 -8.28 8.58
C TYR A 31 9.48 -8.46 7.24
N GLY A 32 9.47 -9.69 6.75
CA GLY A 32 8.80 -10.02 5.50
C GLY A 32 9.35 -9.22 4.30
N ILE A 33 8.44 -8.64 3.53
CA ILE A 33 8.77 -7.77 2.39
C ILE A 33 8.74 -6.28 2.74
N GLY A 34 8.70 -5.93 4.01
CA GLY A 34 8.52 -4.54 4.47
C GLY A 34 7.09 -4.22 4.86
N ASP A 35 6.84 -2.96 5.15
CA ASP A 35 5.48 -2.48 5.37
C ASP A 35 4.68 -2.60 4.08
N ASN A 36 3.60 -3.34 4.16
CA ASN A 36 2.66 -3.41 3.06
C ASN A 36 2.05 -2.01 2.89
N VAL A 37 2.44 -1.32 1.82
CA VAL A 37 1.79 -0.10 1.39
C VAL A 37 0.45 -0.51 0.78
N GLY A 38 -0.39 -1.13 1.60
CA GLY A 38 -1.70 -1.67 1.24
C GLY A 38 -2.70 -0.60 0.83
N PHE A 39 -2.17 0.49 0.32
CA PHE A 39 -2.95 1.60 -0.16
C PHE A 39 -3.58 1.18 -1.47
N THR A 40 -4.72 0.72 -1.28
CA THR A 40 -5.77 0.79 -2.26
C THR A 40 -5.88 2.22 -2.75
N ASN A 41 -6.49 2.41 -3.89
CA ASN A 41 -6.93 3.72 -4.33
C ASN A 41 -7.52 4.54 -3.15
N THR A 42 -7.34 5.86 -3.16
CA THR A 42 -7.82 6.80 -2.15
C THR A 42 -9.31 6.60 -1.79
N ILE A 43 -10.13 6.18 -2.76
CA ILE A 43 -11.56 5.90 -2.54
C ILE A 43 -11.74 4.68 -1.65
N ASN A 44 -11.01 3.58 -1.90
CA ASN A 44 -11.07 2.39 -1.05
C ASN A 44 -10.56 2.70 0.36
N ALA A 45 -9.41 3.38 0.47
CA ALA A 45 -8.80 3.77 1.74
C ALA A 45 -9.75 4.62 2.60
N SER A 46 -10.48 5.55 1.98
CA SER A 46 -11.46 6.39 2.67
C SER A 46 -12.68 5.62 3.22
N MET A 47 -12.84 4.36 2.82
CA MET A 47 -13.89 3.44 3.27
C MET A 47 -13.30 2.22 3.97
N GLY A 48 -12.24 2.40 4.79
CA GLY A 48 -11.61 1.32 5.54
C GLY A 48 -10.91 0.28 4.67
N GLY A 49 -10.66 0.57 3.40
CA GLY A 49 -9.98 -0.36 2.50
C GLY A 49 -10.88 -1.43 1.88
N ILE A 50 -12.21 -1.32 1.92
CA ILE A 50 -13.10 -2.25 1.19
C ILE A 50 -12.82 -2.20 -0.31
N TYR A 51 -12.82 -3.36 -0.98
CA TYR A 51 -12.53 -3.46 -2.41
C TYR A 51 -13.22 -4.65 -3.10
N ASN A 52 -13.49 -5.76 -2.41
CA ASN A 52 -13.95 -6.99 -3.05
C ASN A 52 -15.28 -6.81 -3.78
N ALA A 53 -16.25 -6.19 -3.11
CA ALA A 53 -17.58 -5.95 -3.65
C ALA A 53 -17.77 -4.50 -4.14
N LEU A 54 -16.72 -3.69 -4.17
CA LEU A 54 -16.82 -2.30 -4.60
C LEU A 54 -16.77 -2.18 -6.12
N ARG A 55 -17.84 -1.64 -6.69
CA ARG A 55 -18.07 -1.58 -8.13
C ARG A 55 -18.49 -0.16 -8.54
N ARG A 56 -17.62 0.57 -9.24
CA ARG A 56 -17.82 1.96 -9.65
C ARG A 56 -17.28 2.20 -11.05
N ASN A 57 -17.83 3.19 -11.76
CA ASN A 57 -17.46 3.51 -13.13
C ASN A 57 -16.51 4.72 -13.26
N ASN A 58 -16.02 5.27 -12.16
CA ASN A 58 -15.24 6.51 -12.16
C ASN A 58 -13.87 6.42 -11.50
N PHE A 59 -13.43 5.22 -11.10
CA PHE A 59 -12.08 4.92 -10.64
C PHE A 59 -11.70 3.47 -10.92
N VAL A 60 -10.42 3.13 -10.76
CA VAL A 60 -9.90 1.78 -11.02
C VAL A 60 -9.68 1.04 -9.69
N ASN A 61 -10.52 0.05 -9.42
CA ASN A 61 -10.35 -0.83 -8.26
C ASN A 61 -9.44 -2.01 -8.62
N HIS A 62 -8.13 -1.79 -8.60
CA HIS A 62 -7.11 -2.75 -9.04
C HIS A 62 -7.03 -4.02 -8.18
N ARG A 63 -7.54 -4.01 -6.95
CA ARG A 63 -7.49 -5.17 -6.05
C ARG A 63 -8.50 -6.26 -6.43
N ASN A 64 -9.63 -5.89 -7.04
CA ASN A 64 -10.55 -6.87 -7.63
C ASN A 64 -10.76 -6.56 -9.13
N PRO A 65 -10.06 -7.25 -10.03
CA PRO A 65 -10.13 -6.96 -11.46
C PRO A 65 -11.53 -7.15 -12.08
N ALA A 66 -12.42 -7.96 -11.51
CA ALA A 66 -13.78 -8.11 -12.00
C ALA A 66 -14.56 -6.78 -11.99
N SER A 67 -14.18 -5.83 -11.11
CA SER A 67 -14.80 -4.52 -10.99
C SER A 67 -14.63 -3.63 -12.23
N TYR A 68 -13.65 -3.90 -13.10
CA TYR A 68 -13.42 -3.11 -14.32
C TYR A 68 -14.61 -3.13 -15.26
N THR A 69 -15.43 -4.20 -15.21
CA THR A 69 -16.65 -4.31 -16.01
C THR A 69 -17.68 -3.22 -15.67
N ALA A 70 -17.56 -2.53 -14.54
CA ALA A 70 -18.38 -1.38 -14.18
C ALA A 70 -18.07 -0.12 -14.99
N ILE A 71 -16.92 -0.06 -15.69
CA ILE A 71 -16.50 1.09 -16.48
C ILE A 71 -17.39 1.18 -17.72
N ASP A 72 -17.92 2.37 -17.98
CA ASP A 72 -18.84 2.62 -19.09
C ASP A 72 -18.19 2.35 -20.45
N THR A 73 -18.96 1.89 -21.42
CA THR A 73 -18.47 1.43 -22.74
C THR A 73 -17.85 2.51 -23.61
N GLN A 74 -17.97 3.77 -23.28
CA GLN A 74 -17.45 4.90 -24.05
C GLN A 74 -16.65 5.84 -23.14
N SER A 75 -15.98 5.32 -22.12
CA SER A 75 -15.23 6.14 -21.20
C SER A 75 -13.80 5.66 -21.04
N PHE A 76 -12.92 6.61 -20.78
CA PHE A 76 -11.57 6.39 -20.28
C PHE A 76 -11.53 6.89 -18.85
N VAL A 77 -10.96 6.10 -17.96
CA VAL A 77 -10.74 6.47 -16.56
C VAL A 77 -9.24 6.53 -16.32
N PHE A 78 -8.80 7.63 -15.73
CA PHE A 78 -7.43 7.83 -15.28
C PHE A 78 -7.47 8.20 -13.80
N ASP A 79 -6.59 7.61 -13.00
CA ASP A 79 -6.54 7.82 -11.57
C ASP A 79 -5.09 7.92 -11.11
N ILE A 80 -4.75 9.02 -10.45
CA ILE A 80 -3.43 9.25 -9.86
C ILE A 80 -3.61 9.69 -8.42
N GLY A 81 -2.80 9.14 -7.51
CA GLY A 81 -2.88 9.46 -6.10
C GLY A 81 -1.51 9.68 -5.47
N TYR A 82 -1.52 10.45 -4.40
CA TYR A 82 -0.40 10.71 -3.51
C TYR A 82 -0.84 10.46 -2.07
N TYR A 83 0.09 9.99 -1.24
CA TYR A 83 -0.13 9.80 0.20
C TYR A 83 1.02 10.32 1.03
N SER A 84 0.73 10.65 2.28
CA SER A 84 1.70 10.91 3.34
C SER A 84 1.27 10.13 4.58
N ASN A 85 2.22 9.49 5.23
CA ASN A 85 2.04 8.72 6.46
C ASN A 85 2.95 9.29 7.54
N ASN A 86 2.36 9.89 8.56
CA ASN A 86 3.06 10.40 9.73
C ASN A 86 2.91 9.37 10.85
N ILE A 87 4.02 8.91 11.40
CA ILE A 87 4.06 7.91 12.46
C ILE A 87 4.69 8.46 13.73
N ILE A 88 4.17 8.03 14.85
CA ILE A 88 4.74 8.27 16.19
C ILE A 88 5.06 6.89 16.77
N LEU A 89 6.33 6.59 16.88
CA LEU A 89 6.87 5.37 17.45
C LEU A 89 7.04 5.57 18.95
N GLN A 90 6.46 4.69 19.74
CA GLN A 90 6.50 4.77 21.20
C GLN A 90 7.00 3.46 21.79
N SER A 91 8.14 3.49 22.44
CA SER A 91 8.63 2.44 23.33
C SER A 91 8.37 2.81 24.80
N ASN A 92 8.81 1.94 25.72
CA ASN A 92 8.74 2.25 27.17
C ASN A 92 9.69 3.37 27.59
N SER A 93 10.75 3.63 26.83
CA SER A 93 11.83 4.57 27.17
C SER A 93 11.96 5.76 26.23
N ALA A 94 11.38 5.71 25.03
CA ALA A 94 11.58 6.73 24.01
C ALA A 94 10.34 6.94 23.12
N VAL A 95 10.26 8.13 22.54
CA VAL A 95 9.29 8.48 21.50
C VAL A 95 10.05 9.04 20.30
N SER A 96 9.77 8.52 19.13
CA SER A 96 10.32 9.00 17.86
C SER A 96 9.19 9.33 16.90
N LYS A 97 9.48 10.16 15.90
CA LYS A 97 8.53 10.52 14.84
C LYS A 97 9.16 10.25 13.49
N GLY A 98 8.36 9.75 12.58
CA GLY A 98 8.74 9.52 11.19
C GLY A 98 7.67 10.01 10.24
N ASN A 99 8.06 10.22 9.01
CA ASN A 99 7.16 10.54 7.91
C ASN A 99 7.61 9.79 6.68
N THR A 100 6.65 9.16 5.99
CA THR A 100 6.86 8.56 4.67
C THR A 100 5.77 9.04 3.73
N GLY A 101 6.05 9.08 2.44
CA GLY A 101 5.04 9.48 1.47
C GLY A 101 5.51 9.27 0.05
N GLY A 102 4.57 9.33 -0.88
CA GLY A 102 4.87 9.14 -2.29
C GLY A 102 3.63 8.98 -3.15
N ILE A 103 3.86 8.63 -4.40
CA ILE A 103 2.79 8.29 -5.33
C ILE A 103 2.16 6.96 -4.88
N SER A 104 0.85 6.98 -4.60
CA SER A 104 0.13 5.77 -4.19
C SER A 104 -0.23 4.89 -5.39
N HIS A 105 -0.56 5.49 -6.52
CA HIS A 105 -0.91 4.80 -7.75
C HIS A 105 -0.97 5.73 -8.94
N ILE A 106 -0.74 5.17 -10.12
CA ILE A 106 -1.07 5.74 -11.42
C ILE A 106 -1.79 4.65 -12.19
N LEU A 107 -3.09 4.78 -12.40
CA LEU A 107 -3.95 3.76 -12.98
C LEU A 107 -4.77 4.33 -14.12
N PHE A 108 -5.08 3.48 -15.09
CA PHE A 108 -6.01 3.79 -16.17
C PHE A 108 -6.89 2.59 -16.50
N ALA A 109 -8.07 2.86 -17.05
CA ALA A 109 -8.93 1.79 -17.53
C ALA A 109 -9.83 2.28 -18.66
N PHE A 110 -10.16 1.37 -19.58
CA PHE A 110 -10.99 1.63 -20.74
C PHE A 110 -11.69 0.39 -21.25
N PRO A 111 -12.82 0.53 -21.95
CA PRO A 111 -13.54 -0.57 -22.56
C PRO A 111 -12.87 -1.01 -23.86
N LEU A 112 -12.64 -2.30 -24.06
CA LEU A 112 -12.32 -2.91 -25.35
C LEU A 112 -13.59 -3.25 -26.14
N SER A 113 -14.64 -3.66 -25.41
CA SER A 113 -15.96 -3.93 -25.97
C SER A 113 -17.06 -3.65 -24.94
N LYS A 114 -18.30 -3.99 -25.23
CA LYS A 114 -19.39 -3.90 -24.27
C LYS A 114 -19.17 -4.83 -23.08
N THR A 115 -18.60 -6.00 -23.31
CA THR A 115 -18.41 -7.07 -22.31
C THR A 115 -16.99 -7.18 -21.78
N LEU A 116 -15.99 -6.65 -22.50
CA LEU A 116 -14.56 -6.76 -22.15
C LEU A 116 -13.99 -5.38 -21.82
N LYS A 117 -13.33 -5.27 -20.68
CA LYS A 117 -12.68 -4.06 -20.19
C LYS A 117 -11.21 -4.36 -19.86
N MET A 118 -10.41 -3.32 -19.91
CA MET A 118 -8.98 -3.39 -19.61
C MET A 118 -8.58 -2.30 -18.64
N ALA A 119 -7.64 -2.61 -17.77
CA ALA A 119 -7.01 -1.65 -16.86
C ALA A 119 -5.51 -1.90 -16.78
N GLY A 120 -4.77 -0.88 -16.41
CA GLY A 120 -3.32 -0.98 -16.21
C GLY A 120 -2.80 0.14 -15.35
N GLY A 121 -1.53 0.03 -14.95
CA GLY A 121 -0.87 1.07 -14.19
C GLY A 121 0.31 0.60 -13.37
N ILE A 122 0.81 1.50 -12.55
CA ILE A 122 1.95 1.29 -11.66
C ILE A 122 1.60 1.74 -10.25
N LEU A 123 2.04 0.98 -9.25
CA LEU A 123 1.82 1.29 -7.83
C LEU A 123 2.83 0.58 -6.94
N PRO A 124 3.16 1.13 -5.75
CA PRO A 124 3.98 0.46 -4.76
C PRO A 124 3.21 -0.72 -4.13
N VAL A 125 3.95 -1.76 -3.74
CA VAL A 125 3.45 -2.93 -3.01
C VAL A 125 3.90 -2.88 -1.57
N SER A 126 5.20 -2.64 -1.35
CA SER A 126 5.78 -2.54 -0.01
C SER A 126 6.90 -1.51 0.04
N VAL A 127 7.19 -1.03 1.25
CA VAL A 127 8.30 -0.12 1.54
C VAL A 127 9.08 -0.66 2.72
N ILE A 128 10.38 -0.66 2.61
CA ILE A 128 11.32 -0.87 3.72
C ILE A 128 12.02 0.46 3.95
N ASP A 129 11.95 0.95 5.17
CA ASP A 129 12.64 2.17 5.57
C ASP A 129 12.71 2.19 7.10
N PHE A 130 13.79 1.64 7.65
CA PHE A 130 14.01 1.64 9.08
C PHE A 130 15.45 1.97 9.40
N SER A 131 15.66 2.66 10.51
CA SER A 131 16.96 2.85 11.14
C SER A 131 16.81 2.63 12.64
N ALA A 132 17.60 1.71 13.17
CA ALA A 132 17.62 1.41 14.59
C ALA A 132 19.07 1.37 15.08
N ALA A 133 19.30 1.88 16.27
CA ALA A 133 20.62 1.91 16.85
C ALA A 133 20.58 1.45 18.30
N GLU A 134 21.55 0.61 18.66
CA GLU A 134 21.76 0.13 20.02
C GLU A 134 23.17 0.53 20.46
N SER A 135 23.26 1.27 21.55
CA SER A 135 24.52 1.76 22.08
C SER A 135 24.86 1.06 23.40
N PHE A 136 26.07 0.55 23.47
CA PHE A 136 26.58 -0.11 24.65
C PHE A 136 27.59 0.82 25.34
N PRO A 137 27.48 1.00 26.68
CA PRO A 137 28.41 1.82 27.44
C PRO A 137 29.84 1.23 27.36
N LYS A 138 30.80 2.06 27.76
CA LYS A 138 32.21 1.70 27.70
C LYS A 138 32.50 0.44 28.53
N ASP A 139 32.89 -0.61 27.84
CA ASP A 139 33.50 -1.81 28.45
C ASP A 139 35.01 -1.58 28.62
N SER A 140 35.62 -2.23 29.62
CA SER A 140 37.04 -2.14 29.93
C SER A 140 37.94 -2.72 28.83
N ILE A 141 37.40 -3.59 27.96
CA ILE A 141 38.18 -4.31 26.92
C ILE A 141 37.96 -3.68 25.56
N ILE A 142 36.69 -3.36 25.20
CA ILE A 142 36.31 -2.98 23.82
C ILE A 142 36.03 -1.47 23.72
N GLY A 143 35.81 -0.77 24.82
CA GLY A 143 35.35 0.60 24.82
C GLY A 143 33.84 0.69 24.54
N SER A 144 33.34 1.91 24.27
CA SER A 144 31.97 2.08 23.82
C SER A 144 31.80 1.59 22.38
N HIS A 145 30.68 0.90 22.11
CA HIS A 145 30.38 0.43 20.77
C HIS A 145 28.91 0.61 20.46
N LYS A 146 28.60 0.73 19.17
CA LYS A 146 27.24 0.99 18.68
C LYS A 146 26.95 0.08 17.49
N PHE A 147 25.81 -0.64 17.57
CA PHE A 147 25.24 -1.31 16.43
C PHE A 147 24.22 -0.40 15.77
N ILE A 148 24.23 -0.33 14.45
CA ILE A 148 23.30 0.43 13.63
C ILE A 148 22.72 -0.54 12.61
N TYR A 149 21.41 -0.61 12.54
CA TYR A 149 20.68 -1.45 11.59
C TYR A 149 19.84 -0.53 10.71
N ASP A 150 20.15 -0.54 9.42
CA ASP A 150 19.42 0.25 8.43
C ASP A 150 18.82 -0.67 7.39
N GLY A 151 17.67 -0.27 6.88
CA GLY A 151 17.03 -0.93 5.76
C GLY A 151 16.28 0.07 4.92
N GLU A 152 16.41 -0.05 3.59
CA GLU A 152 15.74 0.81 2.63
C GLU A 152 15.31 0.05 1.38
N GLY A 153 14.34 0.59 0.66
CA GLY A 153 13.86 0.04 -0.60
C GLY A 153 12.39 -0.34 -0.58
N GLY A 154 12.02 -1.29 -1.42
CA GLY A 154 10.66 -1.78 -1.52
C GLY A 154 10.35 -2.45 -2.84
N ILE A 155 9.13 -2.96 -2.95
CA ILE A 155 8.60 -3.59 -4.15
C ILE A 155 7.57 -2.67 -4.78
N ASN A 156 7.67 -2.48 -6.09
CA ASN A 156 6.67 -1.86 -6.93
C ASN A 156 6.07 -2.90 -7.86
N LYS A 157 4.90 -2.59 -8.43
CA LYS A 157 4.30 -3.41 -9.48
C LYS A 157 3.80 -2.57 -10.65
N VAL A 158 4.02 -3.09 -11.85
CA VAL A 158 3.28 -2.71 -13.06
C VAL A 158 2.21 -3.78 -13.26
N MET A 159 0.99 -3.35 -13.49
CA MET A 159 -0.13 -4.28 -13.72
C MET A 159 -0.79 -4.04 -15.05
N LEU A 160 -1.28 -5.13 -15.64
CA LEU A 160 -2.17 -5.15 -16.78
C LEU A 160 -3.31 -6.12 -16.47
N GLY A 161 -4.54 -5.64 -16.54
CA GLY A 161 -5.70 -6.42 -16.18
C GLY A 161 -6.79 -6.40 -17.24
N ILE A 162 -7.51 -7.49 -17.30
CA ILE A 162 -8.71 -7.66 -18.14
C ILE A 162 -9.88 -8.11 -17.29
N ALA A 163 -11.08 -7.68 -17.68
CA ALA A 163 -12.32 -8.12 -17.05
C ALA A 163 -13.39 -8.41 -18.10
N TYR A 164 -14.13 -9.46 -17.86
CA TYR A 164 -15.18 -9.94 -18.75
C TYR A 164 -16.51 -10.12 -18.02
N GLN A 165 -17.58 -9.61 -18.62
CA GLN A 165 -18.95 -9.77 -18.18
C GLN A 165 -19.75 -10.42 -19.30
N PRO A 166 -20.10 -11.74 -19.18
CA PRO A 166 -20.84 -12.45 -20.21
C PRO A 166 -22.20 -11.83 -20.49
N SER A 167 -22.54 -11.62 -21.75
CA SER A 167 -23.85 -11.05 -22.11
C SER A 167 -25.04 -11.98 -21.81
N PHE A 168 -24.79 -13.30 -21.73
CA PHE A 168 -25.81 -14.29 -21.36
C PHE A 168 -25.99 -14.40 -19.83
N PHE A 169 -25.06 -13.87 -19.04
CA PHE A 169 -25.13 -13.84 -17.58
C PHE A 169 -24.54 -12.51 -17.06
N ASP A 170 -25.25 -11.43 -17.33
CA ASP A 170 -24.83 -10.04 -17.09
C ASP A 170 -24.65 -9.66 -15.62
N LYS A 171 -25.04 -10.55 -14.70
CA LYS A 171 -24.82 -10.37 -13.26
C LYS A 171 -23.43 -10.77 -12.79
N LEU A 172 -22.74 -11.62 -13.56
CA LEU A 172 -21.42 -12.15 -13.21
C LEU A 172 -20.32 -11.41 -13.95
N SER A 173 -19.28 -11.05 -13.24
CA SER A 173 -18.06 -10.47 -13.78
C SER A 173 -16.86 -11.24 -13.28
N VAL A 174 -15.93 -11.53 -14.19
CA VAL A 174 -14.65 -12.17 -13.87
C VAL A 174 -13.52 -11.26 -14.35
N GLY A 175 -12.40 -11.32 -13.69
CA GLY A 175 -11.23 -10.51 -14.06
C GLY A 175 -9.93 -11.15 -13.66
N LEU A 176 -8.87 -10.72 -14.33
CA LEU A 176 -7.50 -11.17 -14.12
C LEU A 176 -6.55 -9.98 -14.26
N ASN A 177 -5.65 -9.82 -13.30
CA ASN A 177 -4.47 -8.97 -13.42
C ASN A 177 -3.23 -9.86 -13.57
N ALA A 178 -2.37 -9.52 -14.53
CA ALA A 178 -0.97 -9.91 -14.57
C ALA A 178 -0.15 -8.74 -13.97
N GLU A 179 0.65 -9.04 -12.96
CA GLU A 179 1.39 -8.06 -12.17
C GLU A 179 2.89 -8.37 -12.24
N TYR A 180 3.67 -7.46 -12.82
CA TYR A 180 5.12 -7.55 -12.80
C TYR A 180 5.63 -6.82 -11.56
N LEU A 181 6.16 -7.60 -10.62
CA LEU A 181 6.75 -7.13 -9.36
C LEU A 181 8.23 -6.85 -9.58
N PHE A 182 8.73 -5.70 -9.13
CA PHE A 182 10.13 -5.33 -9.24
C PHE A 182 10.54 -4.39 -8.11
N GLY A 183 11.81 -4.46 -7.73
CA GLY A 183 12.34 -3.60 -6.68
C GLY A 183 13.64 -4.11 -6.09
N ASN A 184 14.15 -3.36 -5.13
CA ASN A 184 15.37 -3.70 -4.40
C ASN A 184 15.13 -3.60 -2.91
N TYR A 185 15.78 -4.48 -2.14
CA TYR A 185 15.91 -4.41 -0.70
C TYR A 185 17.37 -4.24 -0.33
N TYR A 186 17.66 -3.18 0.36
CA TYR A 186 18.95 -2.98 1.01
C TYR A 186 18.79 -3.14 2.52
N ARG A 187 19.69 -3.87 3.15
CA ARG A 187 19.79 -4.00 4.62
C ARG A 187 21.25 -3.94 5.01
N SER A 188 21.57 -3.17 6.05
CA SER A 188 22.89 -3.13 6.61
C SER A 188 22.89 -3.33 8.12
N SER A 189 23.99 -3.90 8.61
CA SER A 189 24.32 -4.00 10.02
C SER A 189 25.74 -3.47 10.20
N THR A 190 25.86 -2.38 10.95
CA THR A 190 27.11 -1.65 11.15
C THR A 190 27.49 -1.67 12.61
N LEU A 191 28.69 -2.13 12.92
CA LEU A 191 29.33 -2.01 14.23
C LEU A 191 30.35 -0.88 14.19
N THR A 192 30.19 0.09 15.08
CA THR A 192 31.10 1.24 15.21
C THR A 192 31.68 1.36 16.61
N PHE A 193 32.89 1.94 16.70
CA PHE A 193 33.59 2.19 17.94
C PHE A 193 33.90 3.71 18.07
N PRO A 194 32.93 4.53 18.59
CA PRO A 194 33.03 5.98 18.58
C PRO A 194 34.23 6.54 19.32
N ASP A 195 34.67 5.87 20.40
CA ASP A 195 35.74 6.34 21.30
C ASP A 195 37.10 5.74 21.00
N SER A 196 37.22 4.93 19.94
CA SER A 196 38.48 4.23 19.63
C SER A 196 38.93 4.47 18.20
N ALA A 197 39.95 5.32 18.03
CA ALA A 197 40.56 5.56 16.74
C ALA A 197 41.32 4.33 16.16
N ASN A 198 41.63 3.35 16.99
CA ASN A 198 42.43 2.19 16.60
C ASN A 198 41.57 0.95 16.27
N MET A 199 40.28 0.98 16.52
CA MET A 199 39.36 -0.11 16.16
C MET A 199 38.74 0.13 14.82
N LEU A 200 38.73 -0.90 13.98
CA LEU A 200 38.03 -0.88 12.70
C LEU A 200 36.56 -1.12 12.90
N SER A 201 35.75 -0.22 12.41
CA SER A 201 34.31 -0.44 12.27
C SER A 201 34.07 -1.50 11.19
N SER A 202 32.94 -2.21 11.31
CA SER A 202 32.58 -3.27 10.37
C SER A 202 31.15 -3.07 9.88
N ARG A 203 30.92 -3.35 8.59
CA ARG A 203 29.57 -3.30 8.00
C ARG A 203 29.31 -4.55 7.17
N VAL A 204 28.14 -5.11 7.40
CA VAL A 204 27.55 -6.18 6.59
C VAL A 204 26.38 -5.61 5.83
N GLU A 205 26.36 -5.79 4.53
CA GLU A 205 25.33 -5.30 3.62
C GLU A 205 24.70 -6.46 2.85
N TYR A 206 23.38 -6.42 2.70
CA TYR A 206 22.63 -7.30 1.83
C TYR A 206 21.80 -6.46 0.87
N ASN A 207 21.92 -6.71 -0.40
CA ASN A 207 21.10 -6.12 -1.43
C ASN A 207 20.38 -7.22 -2.22
N TYR A 208 19.06 -7.18 -2.25
CA TYR A 208 18.20 -8.15 -2.94
C TYR A 208 17.49 -7.45 -4.08
N SER A 209 17.76 -7.82 -5.31
CA SER A 209 17.04 -7.35 -6.49
C SER A 209 15.98 -8.37 -6.86
N ILE A 210 14.72 -7.91 -7.03
CA ILE A 210 13.54 -8.73 -7.25
C ILE A 210 12.94 -8.41 -8.61
N SER A 211 12.53 -9.46 -9.33
CA SER A 211 11.84 -9.33 -10.61
C SER A 211 11.00 -10.59 -10.85
N ALA A 212 9.65 -10.48 -10.83
CA ALA A 212 8.77 -11.62 -11.03
C ALA A 212 7.38 -11.22 -11.50
N ILE A 213 6.63 -12.19 -12.01
CA ILE A 213 5.23 -12.04 -12.42
C ILE A 213 4.33 -12.73 -11.41
N ASN A 214 3.27 -12.05 -11.01
CA ASN A 214 2.20 -12.55 -10.17
C ASN A 214 0.85 -12.40 -10.85
N PHE A 215 -0.16 -13.14 -10.38
CA PHE A 215 -1.52 -13.10 -10.90
C PHE A 215 -2.54 -12.90 -9.78
N ASN A 216 -3.51 -12.00 -10.05
CA ASN A 216 -4.65 -11.73 -9.17
C ASN A 216 -5.95 -11.95 -9.95
N PHE A 217 -6.80 -12.84 -9.45
CA PHE A 217 -8.11 -13.16 -10.00
C PHE A 217 -9.20 -12.45 -9.23
N GLY A 218 -10.22 -12.02 -9.95
CA GLY A 218 -11.38 -11.35 -9.37
C GLY A 218 -12.69 -11.96 -9.85
N LEU A 219 -13.65 -11.97 -8.95
CA LEU A 219 -15.03 -12.38 -9.22
C LEU A 219 -15.98 -11.38 -8.57
N GLN A 220 -17.05 -11.00 -9.28
CA GLN A 220 -18.15 -10.20 -8.71
C GLN A 220 -19.48 -10.68 -9.27
N TYR A 221 -20.46 -10.81 -8.38
CA TYR A 221 -21.86 -11.04 -8.73
C TYR A 221 -22.69 -9.84 -8.25
N GLN A 222 -23.39 -9.20 -9.19
CA GLN A 222 -24.23 -8.05 -8.91
C GLN A 222 -25.70 -8.42 -9.12
N GLN A 223 -26.49 -8.27 -8.06
CA GLN A 223 -27.95 -8.39 -8.12
C GLN A 223 -28.56 -6.99 -8.02
N ASN A 224 -29.20 -6.55 -9.10
CA ASN A 224 -30.02 -5.34 -9.07
C ASN A 224 -31.37 -5.63 -8.43
N LEU A 225 -31.85 -4.72 -7.59
CA LEU A 225 -33.12 -4.77 -6.89
C LEU A 225 -34.13 -3.81 -7.54
N ASN A 226 -35.42 -4.00 -7.25
CA ASN A 226 -36.51 -3.33 -7.96
C ASN A 226 -36.51 -1.78 -7.81
N ASN A 227 -35.84 -1.23 -6.80
CA ASN A 227 -35.83 0.22 -6.52
C ASN A 227 -34.59 0.94 -7.05
N GLY A 228 -33.79 0.31 -7.93
CA GLY A 228 -32.51 0.83 -8.38
C GLY A 228 -31.37 0.63 -7.38
N ASP A 229 -31.62 -0.11 -6.31
CA ASP A 229 -30.63 -0.58 -5.35
C ASP A 229 -29.88 -1.80 -5.95
N ALA A 230 -28.68 -2.07 -5.44
CA ALA A 230 -27.88 -3.22 -5.87
C ALA A 230 -27.18 -3.87 -4.68
N ILE A 231 -27.09 -5.19 -4.72
CA ILE A 231 -26.22 -5.97 -3.84
C ILE A 231 -25.09 -6.54 -4.72
N VAL A 232 -23.85 -6.39 -4.25
CA VAL A 232 -22.70 -6.99 -4.90
C VAL A 232 -22.00 -7.92 -3.92
N ILE A 233 -21.72 -9.14 -4.37
CA ILE A 233 -20.83 -10.08 -3.70
C ILE A 233 -19.58 -10.15 -4.55
N GLY A 234 -18.42 -10.02 -3.91
CA GLY A 234 -17.12 -10.05 -4.60
C GLY A 234 -16.15 -10.99 -3.91
N ALA A 235 -15.25 -11.55 -4.71
CA ALA A 235 -14.13 -12.33 -4.22
C ALA A 235 -12.89 -12.01 -5.05
N ASN A 236 -11.71 -12.14 -4.42
CA ASN A 236 -10.44 -12.11 -5.11
C ASN A 236 -9.52 -13.22 -4.62
N TYR A 237 -8.58 -13.63 -5.46
CA TYR A 237 -7.55 -14.59 -5.13
C TYR A 237 -6.23 -14.19 -5.79
N VAL A 238 -5.20 -14.03 -4.98
CA VAL A 238 -3.83 -13.76 -5.42
C VAL A 238 -3.03 -15.05 -5.29
N LEU A 239 -2.42 -15.48 -6.37
CA LEU A 239 -1.59 -16.71 -6.38
C LEU A 239 -0.36 -16.53 -5.48
N PRO A 240 0.14 -17.62 -4.87
CA PRO A 240 1.47 -17.62 -4.28
C PRO A 240 2.50 -17.37 -5.40
N SER A 241 3.56 -16.65 -5.07
CA SER A 241 4.57 -16.27 -6.05
C SER A 241 5.96 -16.61 -5.58
N HIS A 242 6.71 -17.24 -6.47
CA HIS A 242 8.14 -17.45 -6.32
C HIS A 242 8.88 -16.31 -7.02
N LEU A 243 9.54 -15.46 -6.24
CA LEU A 243 10.28 -14.29 -6.73
C LEU A 243 11.77 -14.62 -6.75
N PRO A 244 12.37 -14.91 -7.91
CA PRO A 244 13.82 -15.06 -8.00
C PRO A 244 14.51 -13.75 -7.60
N THR A 245 15.57 -13.86 -6.85
CA THR A 245 16.36 -12.71 -6.39
C THR A 245 17.81 -12.86 -6.79
N GLN A 246 18.43 -11.72 -7.15
CA GLN A 246 19.87 -11.59 -7.22
C GLN A 246 20.35 -10.90 -5.95
N ASN A 247 21.19 -11.57 -5.21
CA ASN A 247 21.64 -11.13 -3.90
C ASN A 247 23.10 -10.74 -3.95
N GLN A 248 23.41 -9.57 -3.41
CA GLN A 248 24.77 -9.13 -3.19
C GLN A 248 25.02 -9.06 -1.68
N TYR A 249 25.99 -9.81 -1.23
CA TYR A 249 26.48 -9.77 0.14
C TYR A 249 27.84 -9.09 0.16
N ARG A 250 28.00 -8.09 1.03
CA ARG A 250 29.27 -7.39 1.25
C ARG A 250 29.56 -7.33 2.74
N HIS A 251 30.77 -7.70 3.12
CA HIS A 251 31.30 -7.51 4.46
C HIS A 251 32.64 -6.82 4.36
N TYR A 252 32.77 -5.65 4.98
CA TYR A 252 34.01 -4.87 4.94
C TYR A 252 34.24 -4.14 6.25
N THR A 253 35.49 -3.77 6.50
CA THR A 253 35.95 -2.93 7.59
C THR A 253 36.27 -1.53 7.10
N PHE A 254 36.06 -0.55 7.96
CA PHE A 254 36.28 0.85 7.61
C PHE A 254 36.66 1.69 8.83
N THR A 255 37.19 2.89 8.55
CA THR A 255 37.44 3.92 9.56
C THR A 255 36.79 5.22 9.13
N TYR A 256 36.42 6.05 10.11
CA TYR A 256 36.01 7.43 9.87
C TYR A 256 37.20 8.38 9.98
N ASN A 257 37.43 9.18 8.95
CA ASN A 257 38.37 10.27 8.95
C ASN A 257 37.61 11.58 8.67
N ALA A 258 37.47 12.44 9.67
CA ALA A 258 36.71 13.72 9.57
C ALA A 258 35.32 13.55 8.93
N ALA A 259 34.53 12.56 9.38
CA ALA A 259 33.21 12.17 8.86
C ALA A 259 33.21 11.48 7.48
N VAL A 260 34.36 11.21 6.88
CA VAL A 260 34.48 10.42 5.63
C VAL A 260 34.79 8.97 5.98
N GLU A 261 33.93 8.07 5.51
CA GLU A 261 34.17 6.64 5.62
C GLU A 261 35.24 6.19 4.62
N THR A 262 36.27 5.52 5.15
CA THR A 262 37.36 4.95 4.32
C THR A 262 37.38 3.44 4.53
N VAL A 263 37.03 2.68 3.50
CA VAL A 263 37.13 1.22 3.51
C VAL A 263 38.60 0.82 3.66
N LYS A 264 38.86 -0.10 4.60
CA LYS A 264 40.21 -0.61 4.88
C LYS A 264 40.42 -1.99 4.30
N ASP A 265 39.46 -2.88 4.44
CA ASP A 265 39.52 -4.23 3.93
C ASP A 265 38.17 -4.77 3.54
N SER A 266 38.11 -5.51 2.45
CA SER A 266 36.90 -6.22 2.02
C SER A 266 37.01 -7.67 2.49
N VAL A 267 36.34 -8.00 3.58
CA VAL A 267 36.40 -9.33 4.19
C VAL A 267 35.73 -10.37 3.29
N LYS A 268 34.58 -10.02 2.70
CA LYS A 268 33.83 -10.94 1.84
C LYS A 268 32.92 -10.15 0.87
N TYR A 269 32.88 -10.61 -0.37
CA TYR A 269 31.98 -10.17 -1.39
C TYR A 269 31.42 -11.36 -2.15
N GLU A 270 30.11 -11.52 -2.16
CA GLU A 270 29.46 -12.65 -2.85
C GLU A 270 28.24 -12.17 -3.62
N ASN A 271 28.08 -12.70 -4.82
CA ASN A 271 26.84 -12.63 -5.59
C ASN A 271 26.22 -14.01 -5.58
N THR A 272 24.97 -14.11 -5.15
CA THR A 272 24.24 -15.37 -5.09
C THR A 272 22.85 -15.19 -5.68
N GLU A 273 22.32 -16.26 -6.22
CA GLU A 273 20.90 -16.32 -6.57
C GLU A 273 20.11 -16.86 -5.39
N GLY A 274 18.87 -16.44 -5.27
CA GLY A 274 17.98 -16.91 -4.24
C GLY A 274 16.52 -16.66 -4.58
N SER A 275 15.65 -16.79 -3.61
CA SER A 275 14.22 -16.57 -3.81
C SER A 275 13.51 -15.95 -2.61
N ILE A 276 12.41 -15.28 -2.90
CA ILE A 276 11.39 -14.89 -1.93
C ILE A 276 10.09 -15.58 -2.32
N GLU A 277 9.51 -16.33 -1.37
CA GLU A 277 8.20 -16.94 -1.55
C GLU A 277 7.14 -16.02 -0.99
N LEU A 278 6.28 -15.45 -1.85
CA LEU A 278 5.12 -14.68 -1.40
C LEU A 278 3.93 -15.60 -1.19
N PRO A 279 3.19 -15.41 -0.08
CA PRO A 279 2.04 -16.24 0.24
C PRO A 279 0.86 -15.94 -0.67
N GLN A 280 -0.03 -16.92 -0.78
CA GLN A 280 -1.35 -16.70 -1.36
C GLN A 280 -2.22 -15.83 -0.46
N SER A 281 -3.17 -15.14 -1.08
CA SER A 281 -4.21 -14.43 -0.35
C SER A 281 -5.55 -14.54 -1.03
N PHE A 282 -6.62 -14.55 -0.25
CA PHE A 282 -7.97 -14.45 -0.77
C PHE A 282 -8.79 -13.45 0.04
N GLY A 283 -9.81 -12.90 -0.61
CA GLY A 283 -10.74 -12.00 0.03
C GLY A 283 -12.15 -12.22 -0.49
N VAL A 284 -13.11 -11.92 0.37
CA VAL A 284 -14.53 -11.89 0.03
C VAL A 284 -15.15 -10.60 0.55
N GLY A 285 -16.18 -10.14 -0.10
CA GLY A 285 -16.86 -8.93 0.31
C GLY A 285 -18.32 -8.89 -0.11
N LEU A 286 -19.05 -8.07 0.60
CA LEU A 286 -20.46 -7.79 0.36
C LEU A 286 -20.67 -6.28 0.37
N SER A 287 -21.39 -5.75 -0.60
CA SER A 287 -21.84 -4.36 -0.56
C SER A 287 -23.31 -4.22 -0.92
N TYR A 288 -23.95 -3.26 -0.29
CA TYR A 288 -25.27 -2.78 -0.65
C TYR A 288 -25.18 -1.33 -1.09
N GLU A 289 -25.73 -1.02 -2.24
CA GLU A 289 -25.75 0.32 -2.79
C GLU A 289 -27.19 0.76 -3.12
N ARG A 290 -27.57 1.91 -2.58
CA ARG A 290 -28.67 2.70 -3.12
C ARG A 290 -28.09 3.73 -4.08
N LYS A 291 -28.40 3.56 -5.36
CA LYS A 291 -27.82 4.37 -6.45
C LYS A 291 -27.86 5.87 -6.13
N ASN A 292 -26.69 6.52 -6.25
CA ASN A 292 -26.50 7.94 -6.03
C ASN A 292 -26.83 8.45 -4.61
N LYS A 293 -27.00 7.60 -3.63
CA LYS A 293 -27.34 8.00 -2.27
C LYS A 293 -26.36 7.47 -1.23
N PHE A 294 -26.27 6.17 -1.08
CA PHE A 294 -25.33 5.58 -0.14
C PHE A 294 -24.85 4.20 -0.60
N LEU A 295 -23.71 3.83 -0.11
CA LEU A 295 -23.13 2.50 -0.23
C LEU A 295 -22.61 2.09 1.15
N ILE A 296 -22.82 0.84 1.51
CA ILE A 296 -22.22 0.19 2.68
C ILE A 296 -21.55 -1.08 2.20
N GLY A 297 -20.33 -1.37 2.68
CA GLY A 297 -19.60 -2.56 2.31
C GLY A 297 -18.84 -3.15 3.48
N LEU A 298 -18.67 -4.47 3.41
CA LEU A 298 -17.88 -5.28 4.34
C LEU A 298 -16.97 -6.19 3.55
N ASP A 299 -15.70 -6.27 3.95
CA ASP A 299 -14.71 -7.17 3.37
C ASP A 299 -14.02 -8.00 4.45
N PHE A 300 -13.76 -9.25 4.13
CA PHE A 300 -12.89 -10.16 4.86
C PHE A 300 -11.74 -10.59 3.96
N GLY A 301 -10.53 -10.62 4.47
CA GLY A 301 -9.35 -11.07 3.77
C GLY A 301 -8.52 -12.02 4.63
N TYR A 302 -7.81 -12.92 3.98
CA TYR A 302 -6.86 -13.86 4.57
C TYR A 302 -5.61 -13.91 3.71
N THR A 303 -4.44 -13.86 4.38
CA THR A 303 -3.13 -14.03 3.74
C THR A 303 -2.29 -15.00 4.55
N GLN A 304 -1.77 -16.03 3.90
CA GLN A 304 -1.07 -17.14 4.52
C GLN A 304 0.42 -16.81 4.74
N TRP A 305 0.72 -15.81 5.58
CA TRP A 305 2.09 -15.36 5.85
C TRP A 305 3.01 -16.41 6.49
N SER A 306 2.46 -17.46 7.09
CA SER A 306 3.22 -18.61 7.58
C SER A 306 4.00 -19.34 6.49
N GLU A 307 3.58 -19.20 5.21
CA GLU A 307 4.25 -19.79 4.06
C GLU A 307 5.31 -18.88 3.42
N PHE A 308 5.44 -17.65 3.92
CA PHE A 308 6.49 -16.75 3.45
C PHE A 308 7.88 -17.35 3.71
N ALA A 309 8.74 -17.32 2.69
CA ALA A 309 10.13 -17.74 2.84
C ALA A 309 11.08 -16.70 2.21
N LEU A 310 12.20 -16.49 2.86
CA LEU A 310 13.31 -15.69 2.33
C LEU A 310 14.52 -16.62 2.19
N GLN A 311 15.05 -16.75 0.99
CA GLN A 311 16.18 -17.64 0.66
C GLN A 311 15.90 -19.11 1.06
N GLY A 312 14.67 -19.57 0.86
CA GLY A 312 14.24 -20.92 1.22
C GLY A 312 14.01 -21.15 2.72
N ILE A 313 14.20 -20.12 3.56
CA ILE A 313 14.01 -20.21 5.01
C ILE A 313 12.65 -19.62 5.36
N ARG A 314 11.82 -20.40 6.04
CA ARG A 314 10.53 -19.96 6.60
C ARG A 314 10.70 -19.53 8.05
N TYR A 315 9.88 -18.58 8.48
CA TYR A 315 9.90 -18.03 9.83
C TYR A 315 8.51 -18.12 10.50
N PRO A 316 7.89 -19.30 10.62
CA PRO A 316 6.50 -19.43 11.07
C PRO A 316 6.30 -19.04 12.55
N GLU A 317 7.37 -18.94 13.33
CA GLU A 317 7.32 -18.44 14.71
C GLU A 317 7.14 -16.91 14.77
N ILE A 318 7.60 -16.21 13.73
CA ILE A 318 7.58 -14.74 13.62
C ILE A 318 6.47 -14.28 12.68
N LEU A 319 6.29 -14.98 11.56
CA LEU A 319 5.30 -14.65 10.54
C LEU A 319 4.10 -15.58 10.64
N LYS A 320 2.96 -15.02 10.98
CA LYS A 320 1.68 -15.73 11.15
C LYS A 320 0.68 -15.32 10.09
N ASP A 321 -0.29 -16.16 9.86
CA ASP A 321 -1.38 -15.87 8.96
C ASP A 321 -2.15 -14.63 9.41
N ASN A 322 -2.45 -13.75 8.45
CA ASN A 322 -3.10 -12.48 8.70
C ASN A 322 -4.55 -12.49 8.24
N TYR A 323 -5.44 -12.05 9.12
CA TYR A 323 -6.85 -11.83 8.85
C TYR A 323 -7.13 -10.32 8.81
N THR A 324 -7.88 -9.88 7.80
CA THR A 324 -8.29 -8.47 7.65
C THR A 324 -9.80 -8.35 7.63
N PHE A 325 -10.31 -7.37 8.36
CA PHE A 325 -11.74 -7.03 8.42
C PHE A 325 -11.89 -5.56 8.11
N ASN A 326 -12.61 -5.25 7.03
CA ASN A 326 -12.84 -3.89 6.60
C ASN A 326 -14.34 -3.62 6.54
N ALA A 327 -14.74 -2.45 7.03
CA ALA A 327 -16.09 -1.94 6.90
C ALA A 327 -16.04 -0.50 6.38
N GLY A 328 -16.93 -0.17 5.45
CA GLY A 328 -16.93 1.15 4.85
C GLY A 328 -18.32 1.60 4.40
N ALA A 329 -18.50 2.91 4.40
CA ALA A 329 -19.72 3.54 3.93
C ALA A 329 -19.40 4.79 3.10
N GLU A 330 -20.23 5.06 2.11
CA GLU A 330 -20.27 6.32 1.34
C GLU A 330 -21.69 6.90 1.38
N TYR A 331 -21.81 8.20 1.60
CA TYR A 331 -23.07 8.93 1.56
C TYR A 331 -22.97 10.16 0.65
N LYS A 332 -23.94 10.33 -0.22
CA LYS A 332 -24.14 11.53 -1.07
C LYS A 332 -25.51 12.11 -0.78
N PRO A 333 -25.59 13.28 -0.15
CA PRO A 333 -26.88 13.87 0.22
C PRO A 333 -27.82 14.04 -0.96
N ASP A 334 -27.40 14.81 -1.98
CA ASP A 334 -28.14 14.99 -3.22
C ASP A 334 -27.21 15.33 -4.37
N ILE A 335 -27.25 14.53 -5.45
CA ILE A 335 -26.43 14.73 -6.65
C ILE A 335 -26.87 15.94 -7.50
N TYR A 336 -28.10 16.45 -7.28
CA TYR A 336 -28.67 17.61 -7.98
C TYR A 336 -28.64 18.88 -7.12
N GLY A 337 -28.38 18.78 -5.83
CA GLY A 337 -28.36 19.85 -4.88
C GLY A 337 -27.20 20.84 -5.03
N ASN A 338 -26.89 21.57 -3.98
CA ASN A 338 -25.75 22.48 -3.93
C ASN A 338 -24.40 21.72 -3.95
N TYR A 339 -23.28 22.44 -3.92
CA TYR A 339 -21.97 21.79 -4.03
C TYR A 339 -21.66 20.82 -2.87
N LEU A 340 -22.02 21.19 -1.65
CA LEU A 340 -21.78 20.36 -0.46
C LEU A 340 -22.63 19.09 -0.50
N GLU A 341 -23.83 19.15 -1.03
CA GLU A 341 -24.71 18.00 -1.18
C GLU A 341 -24.23 17.00 -2.24
N LYS A 342 -23.38 17.46 -3.21
CA LYS A 342 -22.78 16.63 -4.24
C LYS A 342 -21.51 15.91 -3.77
N ILE A 343 -20.93 16.33 -2.66
CA ILE A 343 -19.76 15.69 -2.08
C ILE A 343 -20.11 14.26 -1.64
N ALA A 344 -19.23 13.32 -1.99
CA ALA A 344 -19.30 11.98 -1.43
C ALA A 344 -18.57 11.96 -0.09
N TYR A 345 -19.32 11.78 0.99
CA TYR A 345 -18.78 11.62 2.34
C TYR A 345 -18.55 10.15 2.60
N ARG A 346 -17.35 9.80 3.09
CA ARG A 346 -16.94 8.41 3.29
C ARG A 346 -16.45 8.21 4.70
N PHE A 347 -16.71 7.03 5.23
CA PHE A 347 -16.24 6.57 6.52
C PHE A 347 -15.84 5.10 6.43
N GLY A 348 -14.80 4.72 7.18
CA GLY A 348 -14.37 3.34 7.21
C GLY A 348 -13.61 2.96 8.47
N VAL A 349 -13.60 1.66 8.72
CA VAL A 349 -12.83 1.03 9.80
C VAL A 349 -12.12 -0.18 9.22
N ASN A 350 -10.86 -0.36 9.57
CA ASN A 350 -10.07 -1.53 9.23
C ASN A 350 -9.45 -2.14 10.49
N TYR A 351 -9.40 -3.46 10.51
CA TYR A 351 -8.71 -4.23 11.53
C TYR A 351 -7.93 -5.36 10.87
N GLN A 352 -6.67 -5.55 11.31
CA GLN A 352 -5.82 -6.65 10.90
C GLN A 352 -5.24 -7.31 12.14
N THR A 353 -5.23 -8.64 12.15
CA THR A 353 -4.56 -9.39 13.22
C THR A 353 -3.05 -9.19 13.21
N GLY A 354 -2.52 -8.75 12.04
CA GLY A 354 -1.10 -8.57 11.80
C GLY A 354 -0.42 -9.86 11.36
N MET A 355 0.62 -9.69 10.55
CA MET A 355 1.43 -10.82 10.08
C MET A 355 2.60 -11.15 11.01
N LEU A 356 2.87 -10.30 12.01
CA LEU A 356 4.02 -10.44 12.91
C LEU A 356 3.58 -10.86 14.29
N SER A 357 4.33 -11.80 14.88
CA SER A 357 4.25 -12.19 16.28
C SER A 357 5.67 -12.15 16.86
N LEU A 358 5.91 -11.22 17.77
CA LEU A 358 7.21 -11.04 18.41
C LEU A 358 7.07 -11.27 19.91
N TYR A 359 7.94 -12.10 20.50
CA TYR A 359 7.88 -12.48 21.91
C TYR A 359 6.48 -12.97 22.33
N ASN A 360 5.84 -13.79 21.47
CA ASN A 360 4.46 -14.28 21.63
C ASN A 360 3.38 -13.17 21.70
N THR A 361 3.68 -12.02 21.14
CA THR A 361 2.75 -10.88 21.08
C THR A 361 2.48 -10.53 19.62
N ASP A 362 1.22 -10.57 19.22
CA ASP A 362 0.82 -10.28 17.84
C ASP A 362 0.76 -8.77 17.60
N ILE A 363 1.30 -8.34 16.47
CA ILE A 363 1.35 -6.93 16.06
C ILE A 363 0.11 -6.61 15.24
N SER A 364 -1.00 -6.41 15.93
CA SER A 364 -2.28 -6.07 15.28
C SER A 364 -2.35 -4.60 14.90
N GLN A 365 -3.24 -4.28 13.95
CA GLN A 365 -3.50 -2.92 13.49
C GLN A 365 -5.00 -2.62 13.50
N LEU A 366 -5.36 -1.43 13.97
CA LEU A 366 -6.71 -0.86 13.90
C LEU A 366 -6.64 0.54 13.32
N GLY A 367 -7.48 0.84 12.34
CA GLY A 367 -7.57 2.17 11.72
C GLY A 367 -9.01 2.63 11.53
N VAL A 368 -9.20 3.93 11.57
CA VAL A 368 -10.46 4.61 11.25
C VAL A 368 -10.17 5.65 10.19
N SER A 369 -10.97 5.66 9.13
CA SER A 369 -10.80 6.55 7.99
C SER A 369 -12.03 7.42 7.73
N LEU A 370 -11.76 8.62 7.24
CA LEU A 370 -12.73 9.58 6.72
C LEU A 370 -12.32 9.99 5.31
N GLY A 371 -13.28 10.29 4.46
CA GLY A 371 -12.96 10.76 3.12
C GLY A 371 -14.01 11.61 2.46
N PHE A 372 -13.54 12.34 1.46
CA PHE A 372 -14.35 13.28 0.68
C PHE A 372 -14.09 13.08 -0.80
N GLY A 373 -15.16 12.87 -1.56
CA GLY A 373 -15.12 12.87 -3.03
C GLY A 373 -15.69 14.18 -3.55
N LEU A 374 -14.82 15.07 -4.02
CA LEU A 374 -15.12 16.44 -4.47
C LEU A 374 -15.37 16.42 -5.99
N PRO A 375 -16.62 16.52 -6.46
CA PRO A 375 -16.89 16.50 -7.89
C PRO A 375 -16.41 17.79 -8.57
N ILE A 376 -15.68 17.64 -9.70
CA ILE A 376 -15.22 18.78 -10.50
C ILE A 376 -16.10 18.96 -11.74
N LYS A 377 -16.47 17.87 -12.40
CA LYS A 377 -17.31 17.84 -13.59
C LYS A 377 -18.50 16.90 -13.43
N LYS A 378 -19.57 17.13 -14.20
CA LYS A 378 -20.78 16.29 -14.19
C LYS A 378 -20.53 14.83 -14.62
N GLN A 379 -19.43 14.54 -15.29
CA GLN A 379 -19.12 13.23 -15.89
C GLN A 379 -18.39 12.25 -14.94
N GLY A 380 -18.32 12.54 -13.63
CA GLY A 380 -17.69 11.65 -12.66
C GLY A 380 -16.21 11.92 -12.37
N THR A 381 -15.64 13.01 -12.96
CA THR A 381 -14.29 13.48 -12.58
C THR A 381 -14.33 14.11 -11.19
N GLN A 382 -13.45 13.66 -10.30
CA GLN A 382 -13.44 14.11 -8.90
C GLN A 382 -12.01 14.15 -8.33
N VAL A 383 -11.83 14.98 -7.32
CA VAL A 383 -10.70 14.89 -6.38
C VAL A 383 -11.17 14.12 -5.16
N ASN A 384 -10.40 13.14 -4.74
CA ASN A 384 -10.67 12.40 -3.51
C ASN A 384 -9.63 12.74 -2.46
N ILE A 385 -10.06 12.88 -1.24
CA ILE A 385 -9.21 13.12 -0.07
C ILE A 385 -9.58 12.06 0.96
N TYR A 386 -8.59 11.44 1.60
CA TYR A 386 -8.81 10.63 2.78
C TYR A 386 -7.88 11.01 3.91
N LEU A 387 -8.35 10.80 5.11
CA LEU A 387 -7.66 10.94 6.37
C LEU A 387 -7.85 9.62 7.12
N GLU A 388 -6.80 9.07 7.67
CA GLU A 388 -6.86 7.85 8.47
C GLU A 388 -6.02 8.04 9.73
N TYR A 389 -6.58 7.66 10.86
CA TYR A 389 -5.86 7.53 12.12
C TYR A 389 -5.93 6.09 12.59
N GLY A 390 -4.82 5.55 13.05
CA GLY A 390 -4.79 4.20 13.54
C GLY A 390 -3.61 3.90 14.45
N LYS A 391 -3.62 2.67 14.95
CA LYS A 391 -2.60 2.15 15.85
C LYS A 391 -2.15 0.78 15.37
N GLN A 392 -0.86 0.49 15.52
CA GLN A 392 -0.24 -0.79 15.24
C GLN A 392 0.67 -1.19 16.38
N GLY A 393 0.61 -2.47 16.79
CA GLY A 393 1.47 -3.01 17.84
C GLY A 393 1.12 -2.55 19.25
N THR A 394 2.01 -2.85 20.18
CA THR A 394 1.85 -2.63 21.62
C THR A 394 3.18 -2.28 22.27
N LYS A 395 3.16 -1.76 23.50
CA LYS A 395 4.37 -1.54 24.33
C LYS A 395 4.72 -2.73 25.23
N GLU A 396 3.88 -3.76 25.26
CA GLU A 396 4.15 -4.98 26.02
C GLU A 396 5.41 -5.66 25.51
N ASN A 397 6.11 -6.38 26.36
CA ASN A 397 7.35 -7.10 26.03
C ASN A 397 8.43 -6.23 25.36
N ASN A 398 8.51 -4.93 25.74
CA ASN A 398 9.42 -3.93 25.15
C ASN A 398 9.26 -3.75 23.64
N LEU A 399 8.09 -4.02 23.11
CA LEU A 399 7.74 -3.75 21.74
C LEU A 399 7.44 -2.26 21.51
N ILE A 400 7.25 -1.88 20.25
CA ILE A 400 6.98 -0.51 19.85
C ILE A 400 5.51 -0.38 19.43
N ARG A 401 4.79 0.54 20.03
CA ARG A 401 3.49 0.97 19.54
C ARG A 401 3.65 2.09 18.53
N GLU A 402 2.99 1.96 17.41
CA GLU A 402 2.94 2.95 16.37
C GLU A 402 1.54 3.60 16.35
N ASP A 403 1.49 4.90 16.53
CA ASP A 403 0.31 5.69 16.23
C ASP A 403 0.55 6.37 14.88
N TYR A 404 -0.32 6.13 13.89
CA TYR A 404 -0.15 6.68 12.55
C TYR A 404 -1.29 7.59 12.14
N PHE A 405 -0.95 8.61 11.36
CA PHE A 405 -1.89 9.50 10.70
C PHE A 405 -1.55 9.58 9.21
N ARG A 406 -2.45 9.05 8.38
CA ARG A 406 -2.30 9.00 6.93
C ARG A 406 -3.21 10.02 6.27
N VAL A 407 -2.68 10.69 5.27
CA VAL A 407 -3.42 11.60 4.41
C VAL A 407 -3.18 11.18 2.98
N GLY A 408 -4.22 11.12 2.17
CA GLY A 408 -4.06 10.87 0.75
C GLY A 408 -5.00 11.71 -0.09
N VAL A 409 -4.51 12.03 -1.27
CA VAL A 409 -5.25 12.79 -2.28
C VAL A 409 -5.14 12.05 -3.60
N SER A 410 -6.26 11.90 -4.31
CA SER A 410 -6.23 11.40 -5.69
C SER A 410 -7.09 12.24 -6.63
N PHE A 411 -6.70 12.19 -7.87
CA PHE A 411 -7.45 12.77 -8.97
C PHE A 411 -7.93 11.65 -9.89
N SER A 412 -9.24 11.43 -9.89
CA SER A 412 -9.90 10.45 -10.75
C SER A 412 -10.58 11.20 -11.90
N ALA A 413 -10.01 11.10 -13.09
CA ALA A 413 -10.56 11.69 -14.31
C ALA A 413 -11.37 10.64 -15.07
N LYS A 414 -12.59 10.98 -15.42
CA LYS A 414 -13.42 10.19 -16.32
C LYS A 414 -13.81 11.06 -17.52
N ASP A 415 -13.50 10.59 -18.70
CA ASP A 415 -13.83 11.29 -19.94
C ASP A 415 -14.44 10.33 -20.97
N ARG A 416 -15.18 10.87 -21.92
CA ARG A 416 -15.76 10.10 -23.01
C ARG A 416 -14.74 9.98 -24.14
N TRP A 417 -14.37 8.74 -24.45
CA TRP A 417 -13.48 8.42 -25.57
C TRP A 417 -14.23 7.57 -26.60
N PHE A 418 -13.63 7.42 -27.79
CA PHE A 418 -14.17 6.61 -28.90
C PHE A 418 -15.48 7.15 -29.49
N PHE A 419 -15.72 8.46 -29.38
CA PHE A 419 -16.86 9.11 -30.03
C PHE A 419 -16.47 9.52 -31.44
N LYS A 420 -17.10 8.95 -32.49
CA LYS A 420 -17.01 9.49 -33.84
C LYS A 420 -17.72 10.84 -33.83
N ARG A 421 -16.96 11.96 -33.94
CA ARG A 421 -17.55 13.26 -34.18
C ARG A 421 -18.21 13.20 -35.56
N LYS A 422 -19.52 13.36 -35.60
CA LYS A 422 -20.21 13.64 -36.86
C LYS A 422 -19.85 15.09 -37.20
N TYR A 423 -19.08 15.25 -38.25
CA TYR A 423 -18.96 16.58 -38.88
C TYR A 423 -20.34 16.91 -39.43
N GLN A 424 -20.93 18.03 -38.97
CA GLN A 424 -22.04 18.69 -39.62
C GLN A 424 -21.54 19.53 -40.73
#